data_ccd2de4a63e59ff5c2fb3099b4fb4db6
#
_entry.id   ccd2de4a63e59ff5c2fb3099b4fb4db6
#
_cell.length_a   1.000
_cell.length_b   1.000
_cell.length_c   1.000
_cell.angle_alpha   90.00
_cell.angle_beta   90.00
_cell.angle_gamma   90.00
#
_symmetry.space_group_name_H-M   'P 1'
#
loop_
_entity.id
_entity.type
_entity.pdbx_description
1 polymer ?
#
loop_
_entity_poly.entity_id
_entity_poly.type
_entity_poly.pdbx_seq_one_letter_code
_entity_poly.pdbx_strand_id
1 'polypeptide(L)'
;MQILCLLLAALLLSFAWLSPFHTYPWVTFSSELTSFGASLILIAIFLNKNIKIARPQILMLVLTFIPLVQCGFGLITDFSVAFLSFSYLFMFWLMIVIGYNLSLQSEQRERIMLGASYLLFSISLISSIMAILQWLNLENHFDVVMGLRGSRPYANFGQPNNLATFLIVGLMGALYLYEKRKLTLWLLIPISSTILFATVLTQSRTSWIVCIFFFFYWIYKQYRNSPRFNFPKLLLWTAFYFVLAAYVLPLFTQILTSSIDTGVTQTASIAQRAGSGHERLGMWMQILHAIAERPLLGYGWNQTSIAVVESIQFNTVQVWFNSAHNVLLDLLVWNGVPLGLLIITYVALWLFWLSKNAKDMTSMIALLMVSAILIHALLEFPQRYAYFLLPLGFLLGLVQAQTPNLKSIVLNKNVIRCIGLMALIVFLLIWRDYKLFQDNSRLVFKGKQPTEEILGSSKILILTQFQKRLDWIALNPKTKMSEHDLSLLGEMVKNKATPYNLKKYTQLLVYNQKSKEAERYLLVLQRLYKQKISLAEIVELNNR
;
A
#
# COMPACT_ATOMS: atom_id res chain seq x y z
N MET A 1 -30.42 -8.03 -4.82
CA MET A 1 -29.44 -7.90 -3.72
C MET A 1 -27.99 -7.99 -4.22
N GLN A 2 -27.53 -9.06 -4.91
CA GLN A 2 -26.12 -9.20 -5.34
C GLN A 2 -25.65 -8.06 -6.23
N ILE A 3 -26.40 -7.65 -7.26
CA ILE A 3 -26.05 -6.55 -8.16
C ILE A 3 -25.93 -5.24 -7.37
N LEU A 4 -26.87 -4.96 -6.47
CA LEU A 4 -26.81 -3.75 -5.63
C LEU A 4 -25.55 -3.72 -4.77
N CYS A 5 -25.20 -4.85 -4.12
CA CYS A 5 -23.96 -4.93 -3.35
C CYS A 5 -22.71 -4.69 -4.22
N LEU A 6 -22.66 -5.25 -5.42
CA LEU A 6 -21.55 -5.01 -6.35
C LEU A 6 -21.45 -3.53 -6.76
N LEU A 7 -22.59 -2.88 -7.04
CA LEU A 7 -22.61 -1.44 -7.39
C LEU A 7 -22.18 -0.56 -6.20
N LEU A 8 -22.67 -0.85 -4.99
CA LEU A 8 -22.26 -0.11 -3.79
C LEU A 8 -20.77 -0.31 -3.47
N ALA A 9 -20.26 -1.53 -3.60
CA ALA A 9 -18.84 -1.80 -3.44
C ALA A 9 -18.00 -1.06 -4.49
N ALA A 10 -18.45 -1.03 -5.74
CA ALA A 10 -17.79 -0.27 -6.81
C ALA A 10 -17.78 1.23 -6.51
N LEU A 11 -18.88 1.80 -6.00
CA LEU A 11 -18.97 3.20 -5.59
C LEU A 11 -17.98 3.53 -4.47
N LEU A 12 -17.90 2.70 -3.43
CA LEU A 12 -16.94 2.89 -2.34
C LEU A 12 -15.48 2.76 -2.79
N LEU A 13 -15.17 1.82 -3.69
CA LEU A 13 -13.84 1.71 -4.28
C LEU A 13 -13.51 2.93 -5.16
N SER A 14 -14.48 3.44 -5.92
CA SER A 14 -14.29 4.68 -6.68
C SER A 14 -13.92 5.84 -5.77
N PHE A 15 -14.61 5.97 -4.64
CA PHE A 15 -14.28 6.98 -3.64
C PHE A 15 -12.89 6.74 -3.03
N ALA A 16 -12.51 5.49 -2.76
CA ALA A 16 -11.19 5.15 -2.22
C ALA A 16 -10.05 5.62 -3.14
N TRP A 17 -10.21 5.49 -4.47
CA TRP A 17 -9.20 5.89 -5.46
C TRP A 17 -9.23 7.39 -5.81
N LEU A 18 -10.40 8.04 -5.67
CA LEU A 18 -10.58 9.46 -6.03
C LEU A 18 -10.59 10.40 -4.83
N SER A 19 -10.44 9.91 -3.60
CA SER A 19 -10.49 10.72 -2.38
C SER A 19 -9.33 11.71 -2.31
N PRO A 20 -9.58 13.02 -2.20
CA PRO A 20 -8.55 14.03 -1.98
C PRO A 20 -8.14 14.14 -0.50
N PHE A 21 -8.78 13.41 0.39
CA PHE A 21 -8.60 13.53 1.85
C PHE A 21 -7.39 12.78 2.35
N HIS A 22 -6.28 13.49 2.49
CA HIS A 22 -5.00 12.97 2.98
C HIS A 22 -4.56 13.71 4.24
N THR A 23 -4.94 13.21 5.41
CA THR A 23 -4.69 13.87 6.70
C THR A 23 -3.77 13.05 7.61
N TYR A 24 -2.73 13.68 8.17
CA TYR A 24 -1.88 13.05 9.18
C TYR A 24 -2.67 12.74 10.47
N PRO A 25 -2.29 11.68 11.20
CA PRO A 25 -1.10 10.82 11.02
C PRO A 25 -1.31 9.63 10.09
N TRP A 26 -2.53 9.26 9.71
CA TRP A 26 -2.83 8.18 8.79
C TRP A 26 -3.35 8.76 7.47
N VAL A 27 -2.40 9.06 6.60
CA VAL A 27 -2.61 9.85 5.38
C VAL A 27 -3.70 9.26 4.47
N THR A 28 -3.77 7.94 4.38
CA THR A 28 -4.73 7.23 3.49
C THR A 28 -5.98 6.74 4.21
N PHE A 29 -6.25 7.18 5.44
CA PHE A 29 -7.34 6.63 6.26
C PHE A 29 -8.70 6.59 5.55
N SER A 30 -9.09 7.65 4.84
CA SER A 30 -10.36 7.70 4.11
C SER A 30 -10.44 6.63 3.01
N SER A 31 -9.34 6.44 2.26
CA SER A 31 -9.24 5.43 1.21
C SER A 31 -9.21 4.00 1.78
N GLU A 32 -8.52 3.81 2.92
CA GLU A 32 -8.52 2.54 3.64
C GLU A 32 -9.93 2.19 4.14
N LEU A 33 -10.57 3.12 4.85
CA LEU A 33 -11.89 2.93 5.42
C LEU A 33 -12.92 2.56 4.35
N THR A 34 -12.96 3.29 3.23
CA THR A 34 -13.91 3.00 2.14
C THR A 34 -13.61 1.69 1.42
N SER A 35 -12.35 1.28 1.30
CA SER A 35 -11.98 -0.03 0.75
C SER A 35 -12.41 -1.19 1.65
N PHE A 36 -12.24 -1.06 2.97
CA PHE A 36 -12.78 -2.02 3.93
C PHE A 36 -14.31 -2.04 3.92
N GLY A 37 -14.95 -0.87 3.83
CA GLY A 37 -16.41 -0.75 3.67
C GLY A 37 -16.93 -1.48 2.42
N ALA A 38 -16.26 -1.32 1.28
CA ALA A 38 -16.58 -2.06 0.05
C ALA A 38 -16.47 -3.58 0.27
N SER A 39 -15.44 -4.02 0.98
CA SER A 39 -15.25 -5.43 1.31
C SER A 39 -16.34 -5.99 2.21
N LEU A 40 -16.80 -5.23 3.22
CA LEU A 40 -17.94 -5.60 4.06
C LEU A 40 -19.24 -5.78 3.26
N ILE A 41 -19.48 -4.90 2.28
CA ILE A 41 -20.63 -5.02 1.37
C ILE A 41 -20.52 -6.29 0.51
N LEU A 42 -19.31 -6.65 0.04
CA LEU A 42 -19.10 -7.90 -0.69
C LEU A 42 -19.33 -9.13 0.20
N ILE A 43 -18.94 -9.10 1.47
CA ILE A 43 -19.25 -10.14 2.46
C ILE A 43 -20.76 -10.31 2.61
N ALA A 44 -21.52 -9.21 2.62
CA ALA A 44 -22.97 -9.24 2.79
C ALA A 44 -23.71 -10.06 1.72
N ILE A 45 -23.13 -10.26 0.52
CA ILE A 45 -23.67 -11.13 -0.53
C ILE A 45 -23.82 -12.58 -0.04
N PHE A 46 -22.98 -13.00 0.90
CA PHE A 46 -22.90 -14.38 1.38
C PHE A 46 -23.53 -14.62 2.76
N LEU A 47 -24.17 -13.65 3.38
CA LEU A 47 -24.78 -13.81 4.70
C LEU A 47 -25.88 -14.92 4.73
N ASN A 48 -26.45 -15.25 3.58
CA ASN A 48 -27.45 -16.29 3.43
C ASN A 48 -27.00 -17.49 2.58
N LYS A 49 -25.69 -17.59 2.27
CA LYS A 49 -25.11 -18.62 1.42
C LYS A 49 -23.90 -19.26 2.10
N ASN A 50 -23.72 -20.56 1.87
CA ASN A 50 -22.47 -21.21 2.23
C ASN A 50 -21.35 -20.80 1.28
N ILE A 51 -20.12 -20.73 1.79
CA ILE A 51 -18.93 -20.36 1.03
C ILE A 51 -17.98 -21.56 0.93
N LYS A 52 -17.37 -21.74 -0.23
CA LYS A 52 -16.33 -22.72 -0.46
C LYS A 52 -14.96 -22.10 -0.24
N ILE A 53 -14.12 -22.71 0.58
CA ILE A 53 -12.72 -22.36 0.77
C ILE A 53 -11.90 -23.42 0.07
N ALA A 54 -11.21 -23.07 -1.01
CA ALA A 54 -10.33 -23.98 -1.74
C ALA A 54 -9.08 -24.32 -0.90
N ARG A 55 -8.55 -25.55 -1.02
CA ARG A 55 -7.39 -25.99 -0.21
C ARG A 55 -6.19 -25.00 -0.22
N PRO A 56 -5.78 -24.43 -1.36
CA PRO A 56 -4.68 -23.44 -1.33
C PRO A 56 -4.99 -22.22 -0.45
N GLN A 57 -6.26 -21.85 -0.26
CA GLN A 57 -6.64 -20.68 0.56
C GLN A 57 -6.52 -20.95 2.07
N ILE A 58 -6.49 -22.22 2.49
CA ILE A 58 -6.42 -22.59 3.91
C ILE A 58 -5.05 -22.19 4.50
N LEU A 59 -3.96 -22.48 3.79
CA LEU A 59 -2.63 -22.09 4.26
C LEU A 59 -2.50 -20.56 4.31
N MET A 60 -3.09 -19.83 3.35
CA MET A 60 -3.12 -18.37 3.40
C MET A 60 -3.86 -17.85 4.64
N LEU A 61 -4.95 -18.51 5.06
CA LEU A 61 -5.63 -18.16 6.30
C LEU A 61 -4.68 -18.29 7.51
N VAL A 62 -3.92 -19.38 7.59
CA VAL A 62 -2.94 -19.58 8.68
C VAL A 62 -1.91 -18.45 8.70
N LEU A 63 -1.41 -18.03 7.54
CA LEU A 63 -0.43 -16.95 7.43
C LEU A 63 -0.97 -15.61 7.96
N THR A 64 -2.28 -15.38 7.93
CA THR A 64 -2.87 -14.14 8.46
C THR A 64 -2.67 -13.96 9.96
N PHE A 65 -2.50 -15.04 10.72
CA PHE A 65 -2.32 -15.02 12.18
C PHE A 65 -0.88 -14.74 12.62
N ILE A 66 0.10 -14.74 11.71
CA ILE A 66 1.52 -14.53 12.05
C ILE A 66 1.73 -13.27 12.90
N PRO A 67 1.17 -12.08 12.57
CA PRO A 67 1.38 -10.88 13.39
C PRO A 67 0.88 -11.03 14.83
N LEU A 68 -0.25 -11.73 15.04
CA LEU A 68 -0.79 -11.97 16.38
C LEU A 68 0.08 -12.94 17.17
N VAL A 69 0.59 -13.99 16.52
CA VAL A 69 1.53 -14.95 17.12
C VAL A 69 2.82 -14.24 17.52
N GLN A 70 3.37 -13.40 16.64
CA GLN A 70 4.56 -12.60 16.93
C GLN A 70 4.34 -11.62 18.09
N CYS A 71 3.14 -11.06 18.21
CA CYS A 71 2.77 -10.23 19.36
C CYS A 71 2.72 -11.06 20.66
N GLY A 72 2.16 -12.26 20.61
CA GLY A 72 2.14 -13.18 21.76
C GLY A 72 3.52 -13.61 22.23
N PHE A 73 4.51 -13.68 21.34
CA PHE A 73 5.92 -13.94 21.67
C PHE A 73 6.74 -12.66 21.99
N GLY A 74 6.10 -11.49 22.06
CA GLY A 74 6.76 -10.22 22.38
C GLY A 74 7.64 -9.62 21.28
N LEU A 75 7.63 -10.17 20.06
CA LEU A 75 8.33 -9.58 18.91
C LEU A 75 7.68 -8.27 18.47
N ILE A 76 6.36 -8.17 18.60
CA ILE A 76 5.59 -6.95 18.37
C ILE A 76 5.07 -6.49 19.73
N THR A 77 5.54 -5.36 20.21
CA THR A 77 5.19 -4.83 21.55
C THR A 77 3.84 -4.12 21.58
N ASP A 78 3.35 -3.64 20.44
CA ASP A 78 2.07 -2.95 20.33
C ASP A 78 1.01 -3.83 19.69
N PHE A 79 0.01 -4.24 20.49
CA PHE A 79 -1.10 -5.08 20.03
C PHE A 79 -1.85 -4.45 18.85
N SER A 80 -2.03 -3.13 18.81
CA SER A 80 -2.75 -2.49 17.70
C SER A 80 -2.01 -2.64 16.36
N VAL A 81 -0.68 -2.65 16.37
CA VAL A 81 0.14 -2.90 15.15
C VAL A 81 -0.07 -4.32 14.65
N ALA A 82 -0.03 -5.30 15.56
CA ALA A 82 -0.27 -6.70 15.23
C ALA A 82 -1.70 -6.94 14.74
N PHE A 83 -2.68 -6.37 15.44
CA PHE A 83 -4.10 -6.52 15.12
C PHE A 83 -4.48 -5.87 13.78
N LEU A 84 -3.96 -4.68 13.48
CA LEU A 84 -4.16 -4.05 12.17
C LEU A 84 -3.53 -4.89 11.06
N SER A 85 -2.29 -5.37 11.25
CA SER A 85 -1.62 -6.23 10.27
C SER A 85 -2.42 -7.51 10.03
N PHE A 86 -2.89 -8.17 11.09
CA PHE A 86 -3.81 -9.30 10.99
C PHE A 86 -5.09 -8.93 10.21
N SER A 87 -5.72 -7.80 10.52
CA SER A 87 -6.97 -7.38 9.89
C SER A 87 -6.82 -7.15 8.39
N TYR A 88 -5.70 -6.56 7.95
CA TYR A 88 -5.38 -6.39 6.53
C TYR A 88 -5.18 -7.74 5.82
N LEU A 89 -4.39 -8.62 6.40
CA LEU A 89 -4.13 -9.95 5.85
C LEU A 89 -5.38 -10.82 5.84
N PHE A 90 -6.19 -10.78 6.91
CA PHE A 90 -7.42 -11.53 7.01
C PHE A 90 -8.46 -11.05 6.00
N MET A 91 -8.63 -9.74 5.84
CA MET A 91 -9.54 -9.19 4.84
C MET A 91 -9.04 -9.46 3.42
N PHE A 92 -7.74 -9.40 3.15
CA PHE A 92 -7.15 -9.82 1.88
C PHE A 92 -7.46 -11.28 1.56
N TRP A 93 -7.25 -12.19 2.53
CA TRP A 93 -7.63 -13.59 2.39
C TRP A 93 -9.13 -13.75 2.12
N LEU A 94 -9.96 -13.01 2.84
CA LEU A 94 -11.40 -13.07 2.67
C LEU A 94 -11.84 -12.58 1.28
N MET A 95 -11.15 -11.57 0.73
CA MET A 95 -11.38 -11.12 -0.66
C MET A 95 -10.99 -12.19 -1.68
N ILE A 96 -9.93 -12.99 -1.45
CA ILE A 96 -9.60 -14.15 -2.29
C ILE A 96 -10.76 -15.17 -2.24
N VAL A 97 -11.28 -15.47 -1.06
CA VAL A 97 -12.40 -16.43 -0.89
C VAL A 97 -13.66 -15.91 -1.57
N ILE A 98 -14.00 -14.63 -1.41
CA ILE A 98 -15.19 -14.00 -2.03
C ILE A 98 -15.04 -13.95 -3.55
N GLY A 99 -13.89 -13.50 -4.07
CA GLY A 99 -13.61 -13.49 -5.50
C GLY A 99 -13.73 -14.88 -6.13
N TYR A 100 -13.23 -15.91 -5.43
CA TYR A 100 -13.37 -17.31 -5.83
C TYR A 100 -14.84 -17.74 -5.91
N ASN A 101 -15.62 -17.53 -4.87
CA ASN A 101 -17.01 -17.97 -4.81
C ASN A 101 -17.93 -17.21 -5.77
N LEU A 102 -17.72 -15.92 -5.98
CA LEU A 102 -18.46 -15.13 -6.97
C LEU A 102 -18.15 -15.53 -8.41
N SER A 103 -17.02 -16.18 -8.64
CA SER A 103 -16.47 -16.46 -9.97
C SER A 103 -16.48 -17.96 -10.36
N LEU A 104 -17.11 -18.82 -9.56
CA LEU A 104 -17.17 -20.27 -9.82
C LEU A 104 -17.85 -20.63 -11.14
N GLN A 105 -18.88 -19.88 -11.53
CA GLN A 105 -19.53 -20.02 -12.83
C GLN A 105 -18.82 -19.13 -13.85
N SER A 106 -18.47 -19.69 -15.00
CA SER A 106 -17.71 -18.98 -16.05
C SER A 106 -18.42 -17.72 -16.54
N GLU A 107 -19.72 -17.78 -16.74
CA GLU A 107 -20.53 -16.63 -17.16
C GLU A 107 -20.55 -15.51 -16.11
N GLN A 108 -20.73 -15.87 -14.84
CA GLN A 108 -20.71 -14.91 -13.75
C GLN A 108 -19.31 -14.29 -13.57
N ARG A 109 -18.24 -15.09 -13.68
CA ARG A 109 -16.85 -14.62 -13.66
C ARG A 109 -16.59 -13.58 -14.75
N GLU A 110 -17.09 -13.85 -15.97
CA GLU A 110 -16.97 -12.94 -17.09
C GLU A 110 -17.74 -11.63 -16.86
N ARG A 111 -18.97 -11.69 -16.35
CA ARG A 111 -19.77 -10.49 -16.01
C ARG A 111 -19.11 -9.64 -14.93
N ILE A 112 -18.54 -10.26 -13.89
CA ILE A 112 -17.83 -9.56 -12.82
C ILE A 112 -16.58 -8.88 -13.36
N MET A 113 -15.78 -9.59 -14.16
CA MET A 113 -14.58 -9.02 -14.77
C MET A 113 -14.93 -7.88 -15.73
N LEU A 114 -16.06 -7.98 -16.43
CA LEU A 114 -16.54 -6.92 -17.31
C LEU A 114 -16.90 -5.66 -16.51
N GLY A 115 -17.65 -5.80 -15.43
CA GLY A 115 -17.99 -4.69 -14.52
C GLY A 115 -16.76 -4.05 -13.89
N ALA A 116 -15.83 -4.87 -13.39
CA ALA A 116 -14.55 -4.41 -12.84
C ALA A 116 -13.72 -3.66 -13.91
N SER A 117 -13.70 -4.13 -15.15
CA SER A 117 -12.97 -3.50 -16.25
C SER A 117 -13.56 -2.14 -16.63
N TYR A 118 -14.88 -1.99 -16.68
CA TYR A 118 -15.52 -0.69 -16.88
C TYR A 118 -15.19 0.27 -15.73
N LEU A 119 -15.30 -0.18 -14.49
CA LEU A 119 -14.97 0.63 -13.32
C LEU A 119 -13.52 1.12 -13.36
N LEU A 120 -12.55 0.21 -13.48
CA LEU A 120 -11.12 0.53 -13.50
C LEU A 120 -10.76 1.46 -14.65
N PHE A 121 -11.32 1.22 -15.85
CA PHE A 121 -11.08 2.05 -17.02
C PHE A 121 -11.61 3.46 -16.83
N SER A 122 -12.86 3.62 -16.35
CA SER A 122 -13.48 4.92 -16.11
C SER A 122 -12.77 5.73 -15.03
N ILE A 123 -12.44 5.10 -13.90
CA ILE A 123 -11.73 5.79 -12.81
C ILE A 123 -10.29 6.13 -13.22
N SER A 124 -9.63 5.29 -14.03
CA SER A 124 -8.32 5.62 -14.59
C SER A 124 -8.36 6.81 -15.53
N LEU A 125 -9.42 6.97 -16.32
CA LEU A 125 -9.62 8.18 -17.15
C LEU A 125 -9.75 9.42 -16.27
N ILE A 126 -10.59 9.38 -15.22
CA ILE A 126 -10.78 10.51 -14.29
C ILE A 126 -9.43 10.85 -13.60
N SER A 127 -8.72 9.85 -13.11
CA SER A 127 -7.41 10.05 -12.48
C SER A 127 -6.36 10.59 -13.47
N SER A 128 -6.47 10.23 -14.77
CA SER A 128 -5.60 10.76 -15.81
C SER A 128 -5.87 12.24 -16.06
N ILE A 129 -7.15 12.65 -16.09
CA ILE A 129 -7.53 14.07 -16.21
C ILE A 129 -6.99 14.85 -15.01
N MET A 130 -7.16 14.33 -13.77
CA MET A 130 -6.60 14.96 -12.58
C MET A 130 -5.08 15.11 -12.65
N ALA A 131 -4.37 14.11 -13.14
CA ALA A 131 -2.92 14.17 -13.31
C ALA A 131 -2.50 15.22 -14.38
N ILE A 132 -3.28 15.36 -15.46
CA ILE A 132 -3.05 16.38 -16.47
C ILE A 132 -3.32 17.78 -15.90
N LEU A 133 -4.39 17.96 -15.11
CA LEU A 133 -4.65 19.23 -14.41
C LEU A 133 -3.49 19.60 -13.47
N GLN A 134 -2.96 18.64 -12.69
CA GLN A 134 -1.76 18.86 -11.87
C GLN A 134 -0.54 19.23 -12.72
N TRP A 135 -0.36 18.57 -13.86
CA TRP A 135 0.74 18.88 -14.76
C TRP A 135 0.65 20.30 -15.37
N LEU A 136 -0.58 20.78 -15.63
CA LEU A 136 -0.84 22.12 -16.16
C LEU A 136 -0.96 23.19 -15.06
N ASN A 137 -0.77 22.84 -13.78
CA ASN A 137 -0.97 23.73 -12.62
C ASN A 137 -2.39 24.33 -12.55
N LEU A 138 -3.39 23.54 -12.97
CA LEU A 138 -4.80 23.91 -12.97
C LEU A 138 -5.60 23.26 -11.84
N GLU A 139 -4.96 22.40 -11.03
CA GLU A 139 -5.63 21.65 -9.97
C GLU A 139 -6.26 22.56 -8.90
N ASN A 140 -5.70 23.74 -8.65
CA ASN A 140 -6.21 24.68 -7.65
C ASN A 140 -7.61 25.26 -7.99
N HIS A 141 -8.08 25.06 -9.23
CA HIS A 141 -9.44 25.42 -9.63
C HIS A 141 -10.47 24.34 -9.26
N PHE A 142 -10.03 23.20 -8.73
CA PHE A 142 -10.89 22.04 -8.46
C PHE A 142 -10.62 21.50 -7.05
N ASP A 143 -11.51 21.74 -6.11
CA ASP A 143 -11.39 21.27 -4.70
C ASP A 143 -11.30 19.75 -4.57
N VAL A 144 -11.69 19.00 -5.60
CA VAL A 144 -11.64 17.54 -5.64
C VAL A 144 -10.30 16.99 -6.11
N VAL A 145 -9.35 17.83 -6.51
CA VAL A 145 -8.01 17.44 -6.98
C VAL A 145 -6.99 17.91 -5.97
N MET A 146 -6.13 17.00 -5.53
CA MET A 146 -5.04 17.35 -4.61
C MET A 146 -4.05 18.31 -5.27
N GLY A 147 -3.58 19.31 -4.53
CA GLY A 147 -2.49 20.20 -4.97
C GLY A 147 -1.20 19.41 -5.21
N LEU A 148 -0.51 19.70 -6.31
CA LEU A 148 0.73 19.04 -6.68
C LEU A 148 1.86 19.39 -5.70
N ARG A 149 2.52 18.38 -5.14
CA ARG A 149 3.75 18.52 -4.34
C ARG A 149 4.90 17.87 -5.08
N GLY A 150 5.88 18.66 -5.47
CA GLY A 150 7.01 18.20 -6.30
C GLY A 150 6.69 18.29 -7.80
N SER A 151 7.43 17.55 -8.63
CA SER A 151 7.43 17.68 -10.10
C SER A 151 6.67 16.57 -10.84
N ARG A 152 6.07 15.63 -10.14
CA ARG A 152 5.48 14.42 -10.74
C ARG A 152 4.01 14.31 -10.35
N PRO A 153 3.07 14.36 -11.31
CA PRO A 153 1.65 14.18 -11.03
C PRO A 153 1.32 12.83 -10.36
N TYR A 154 0.37 12.87 -9.44
CA TYR A 154 -0.10 11.71 -8.69
C TYR A 154 -1.62 11.65 -8.52
N ALA A 155 -2.35 12.57 -9.17
CA ALA A 155 -3.81 12.73 -9.00
C ALA A 155 -4.19 12.78 -7.50
N ASN A 156 -5.07 11.88 -7.04
CA ASN A 156 -5.44 11.76 -5.63
C ASN A 156 -4.80 10.55 -4.93
N PHE A 157 -3.79 9.90 -5.54
CA PHE A 157 -3.07 8.78 -4.91
C PHE A 157 -1.95 9.24 -3.95
N GLY A 158 -1.59 10.52 -3.97
CA GLY A 158 -0.51 11.09 -3.13
C GLY A 158 0.91 10.61 -3.48
N GLN A 159 1.04 9.66 -4.43
CA GLN A 159 2.33 9.13 -4.89
C GLN A 159 2.27 8.76 -6.39
N PRO A 160 3.23 9.24 -7.20
CA PRO A 160 3.24 8.98 -8.65
C PRO A 160 3.31 7.50 -9.05
N ASN A 161 4.02 6.65 -8.28
CA ASN A 161 4.12 5.23 -8.59
C ASN A 161 2.79 4.50 -8.33
N ASN A 162 2.01 4.91 -7.32
CA ASN A 162 0.67 4.39 -7.06
C ASN A 162 -0.27 4.73 -8.22
N LEU A 163 -0.28 6.01 -8.64
CA LEU A 163 -1.06 6.43 -9.81
C LEU A 163 -0.69 5.61 -11.04
N ALA A 164 0.61 5.50 -11.37
CA ALA A 164 1.09 4.76 -12.54
C ALA A 164 0.60 3.31 -12.56
N THR A 165 0.69 2.61 -11.44
CA THR A 165 0.21 1.24 -11.32
C THR A 165 -1.29 1.14 -11.50
N PHE A 166 -2.06 2.06 -10.91
CA PHE A 166 -3.51 2.10 -11.08
C PHE A 166 -3.91 2.36 -12.54
N LEU A 167 -3.25 3.30 -13.22
CA LEU A 167 -3.49 3.60 -14.64
C LEU A 167 -3.18 2.39 -15.54
N ILE A 168 -2.11 1.63 -15.26
CA ILE A 168 -1.81 0.41 -15.98
C ILE A 168 -2.88 -0.65 -15.76
N VAL A 169 -3.37 -0.82 -14.52
CA VAL A 169 -4.51 -1.71 -14.23
C VAL A 169 -5.75 -1.29 -15.00
N GLY A 170 -6.01 0.01 -15.13
CA GLY A 170 -7.08 0.57 -15.96
C GLY A 170 -6.90 0.26 -17.46
N LEU A 171 -5.66 0.35 -17.99
CA LEU A 171 -5.35 -0.07 -19.37
C LEU A 171 -5.57 -1.57 -19.58
N MET A 172 -5.32 -2.42 -18.56
CA MET A 172 -5.69 -3.84 -18.64
C MET A 172 -7.22 -4.02 -18.69
N GLY A 173 -7.98 -3.16 -17.98
CA GLY A 173 -9.45 -3.07 -18.13
C GLY A 173 -9.86 -2.72 -19.55
N ALA A 174 -9.23 -1.70 -20.16
CA ALA A 174 -9.45 -1.33 -21.56
C ALA A 174 -9.16 -2.50 -22.52
N LEU A 175 -8.07 -3.22 -22.29
CA LEU A 175 -7.71 -4.40 -23.08
C LEU A 175 -8.79 -5.48 -22.99
N TYR A 176 -9.33 -5.74 -21.79
CA TYR A 176 -10.42 -6.69 -21.62
C TYR A 176 -11.69 -6.28 -22.38
N LEU A 177 -12.07 -4.99 -22.28
CA LEU A 177 -13.21 -4.43 -23.02
C LEU A 177 -13.02 -4.54 -24.54
N TYR A 178 -11.80 -4.35 -25.03
CA TYR A 178 -11.45 -4.54 -26.44
C TYR A 178 -11.57 -6.00 -26.86
N GLU A 179 -10.99 -6.94 -26.10
CA GLU A 179 -11.06 -8.38 -26.38
C GLU A 179 -12.49 -8.89 -26.43
N LYS A 180 -13.33 -8.42 -25.52
CA LYS A 180 -14.76 -8.79 -25.44
C LYS A 180 -15.68 -8.00 -26.38
N ARG A 181 -15.14 -7.12 -27.24
CA ARG A 181 -15.90 -6.26 -28.17
C ARG A 181 -16.96 -5.39 -27.47
N LYS A 182 -16.66 -4.93 -26.25
CA LYS A 182 -17.58 -4.13 -25.43
C LYS A 182 -17.35 -2.63 -25.55
N LEU A 183 -16.29 -2.21 -26.26
CA LEU A 183 -15.96 -0.82 -26.50
C LEU A 183 -15.56 -0.64 -27.98
N THR A 184 -16.02 0.45 -28.60
CA THR A 184 -15.63 0.82 -29.95
C THR A 184 -14.22 1.37 -29.99
N LEU A 185 -13.50 1.20 -31.09
CA LEU A 185 -12.14 1.72 -31.26
C LEU A 185 -12.08 3.25 -31.13
N TRP A 186 -13.11 3.95 -31.57
CA TRP A 186 -13.24 5.41 -31.49
C TRP A 186 -13.22 5.95 -30.05
N LEU A 187 -13.71 5.17 -29.08
CA LEU A 187 -13.64 5.52 -27.65
C LEU A 187 -12.39 4.93 -27.01
N LEU A 188 -12.05 3.70 -27.38
CA LEU A 188 -10.92 2.98 -26.77
C LEU A 188 -9.58 3.68 -27.02
N ILE A 189 -9.32 4.08 -28.27
CA ILE A 189 -8.01 4.67 -28.64
C ILE A 189 -7.77 6.00 -27.91
N PRO A 190 -8.65 7.03 -27.99
CA PRO A 190 -8.38 8.31 -27.34
C PRO A 190 -8.31 8.18 -25.82
N ILE A 191 -9.21 7.41 -25.20
CA ILE A 191 -9.21 7.26 -23.73
C ILE A 191 -7.94 6.51 -23.27
N SER A 192 -7.58 5.41 -23.95
CA SER A 192 -6.36 4.66 -23.60
C SER A 192 -5.10 5.50 -23.86
N SER A 193 -5.08 6.34 -24.89
CA SER A 193 -3.98 7.28 -25.15
C SER A 193 -3.85 8.33 -24.04
N THR A 194 -4.98 8.86 -23.54
CA THR A 194 -5.01 9.78 -22.39
C THR A 194 -4.47 9.11 -21.12
N ILE A 195 -4.90 7.88 -20.83
CA ILE A 195 -4.40 7.11 -19.68
C ILE A 195 -2.92 6.83 -19.83
N LEU A 196 -2.47 6.45 -21.03
CA LEU A 196 -1.06 6.17 -21.30
C LEU A 196 -0.21 7.46 -21.16
N PHE A 197 -0.68 8.59 -21.66
CA PHE A 197 -0.02 9.88 -21.49
C PHE A 197 0.11 10.26 -20.01
N ALA A 198 -0.96 10.13 -19.21
CA ALA A 198 -0.91 10.36 -17.78
C ALA A 198 0.05 9.38 -17.07
N THR A 199 0.14 8.12 -17.53
CA THR A 199 1.13 7.16 -17.02
C THR A 199 2.56 7.65 -17.28
N VAL A 200 2.84 8.20 -18.45
CA VAL A 200 4.14 8.79 -18.79
C VAL A 200 4.42 10.02 -17.92
N LEU A 201 3.44 10.90 -17.67
CA LEU A 201 3.56 12.07 -16.78
C LEU A 201 4.02 11.68 -15.36
N THR A 202 3.65 10.51 -14.87
CA THR A 202 4.12 10.05 -13.54
C THR A 202 5.63 9.81 -13.49
N GLN A 203 6.31 9.63 -14.62
CA GLN A 203 7.73 9.26 -14.73
C GLN A 203 8.11 8.06 -13.83
N SER A 204 7.21 7.10 -13.69
CA SER A 204 7.40 5.92 -12.85
C SER A 204 8.24 4.86 -13.55
N ARG A 205 9.37 4.49 -12.94
CA ARG A 205 10.20 3.36 -13.42
C ARG A 205 9.49 2.03 -13.30
N THR A 206 8.59 1.89 -12.33
CA THR A 206 7.76 0.71 -12.15
C THR A 206 6.93 0.42 -13.39
N SER A 207 6.41 1.47 -14.06
CA SER A 207 5.64 1.33 -15.30
C SER A 207 6.45 0.65 -16.41
N TRP A 208 7.75 0.96 -16.52
CA TRP A 208 8.60 0.34 -17.55
C TRP A 208 8.76 -1.16 -17.34
N ILE A 209 9.00 -1.56 -16.10
CA ILE A 209 9.16 -2.99 -15.75
C ILE A 209 7.85 -3.74 -15.97
N VAL A 210 6.71 -3.14 -15.60
CA VAL A 210 5.39 -3.72 -15.83
C VAL A 210 5.10 -3.84 -17.33
N CYS A 211 5.43 -2.84 -18.16
CA CYS A 211 5.26 -2.91 -19.61
C CYS A 211 6.12 -4.00 -20.25
N ILE A 212 7.38 -4.15 -19.80
CA ILE A 212 8.26 -5.22 -20.26
C ILE A 212 7.68 -6.59 -19.89
N PHE A 213 7.27 -6.77 -18.65
CA PHE A 213 6.63 -8.02 -18.21
C PHE A 213 5.35 -8.32 -19.01
N PHE A 214 4.48 -7.32 -19.19
CA PHE A 214 3.27 -7.43 -19.98
C PHE A 214 3.57 -7.87 -21.40
N PHE A 215 4.56 -7.25 -22.05
CA PHE A 215 4.98 -7.59 -23.41
C PHE A 215 5.33 -9.07 -23.56
N PHE A 216 6.24 -9.59 -22.72
CA PHE A 216 6.66 -10.99 -22.80
C PHE A 216 5.57 -11.97 -22.37
N TYR A 217 4.82 -11.65 -21.31
CA TYR A 217 3.72 -12.48 -20.84
C TYR A 217 2.60 -12.59 -21.88
N TRP A 218 2.27 -11.48 -22.54
CA TRP A 218 1.25 -11.47 -23.59
C TRP A 218 1.68 -12.28 -24.80
N ILE A 219 2.92 -12.16 -25.27
CA ILE A 219 3.48 -12.98 -26.36
C ILE A 219 3.41 -14.46 -26.00
N TYR A 220 3.84 -14.82 -24.78
CA TYR A 220 3.78 -16.21 -24.30
C TYR A 220 2.34 -16.76 -24.33
N LYS A 221 1.36 -15.98 -23.95
CA LYS A 221 -0.05 -16.39 -23.94
C LYS A 221 -0.72 -16.32 -25.31
N GLN A 222 -0.27 -15.46 -26.23
CA GLN A 222 -0.76 -15.41 -27.61
C GLN A 222 -0.58 -16.75 -28.35
N TYR A 223 0.50 -17.42 -28.11
CA TYR A 223 0.77 -18.72 -28.74
C TYR A 223 -0.34 -19.76 -28.49
N ARG A 224 -1.11 -19.60 -27.42
CA ARG A 224 -2.19 -20.53 -27.05
C ARG A 224 -3.61 -20.00 -27.26
N ASN A 225 -3.75 -18.69 -27.48
CA ASN A 225 -5.07 -18.04 -27.46
C ASN A 225 -5.07 -16.94 -28.54
N SER A 226 -5.47 -17.12 -29.72
CA SER A 226 -5.53 -16.11 -30.77
C SER A 226 -6.28 -14.81 -30.35
N PRO A 227 -5.67 -13.89 -29.56
CA PRO A 227 -6.33 -12.68 -29.09
C PRO A 227 -6.51 -11.68 -30.23
N ARG A 228 -7.52 -10.80 -30.11
CA ARG A 228 -7.71 -9.69 -31.03
C ARG A 228 -6.57 -8.66 -30.95
N PHE A 229 -6.01 -8.48 -29.75
CA PHE A 229 -4.80 -7.69 -29.52
C PHE A 229 -3.57 -8.52 -29.82
N ASN A 230 -3.29 -8.68 -31.11
CA ASN A 230 -2.21 -9.49 -31.64
C ASN A 230 -0.84 -8.78 -31.53
N PHE A 231 0.22 -9.50 -31.89
CA PHE A 231 1.61 -9.01 -31.77
C PHE A 231 1.86 -7.65 -32.46
N PRO A 232 1.41 -7.38 -33.68
CA PRO A 232 1.60 -6.06 -34.30
C PRO A 232 0.97 -4.90 -33.48
N LYS A 233 -0.21 -5.12 -32.91
CA LYS A 233 -0.86 -4.12 -32.05
C LYS A 233 -0.14 -3.91 -30.74
N LEU A 234 0.37 -5.01 -30.14
CA LEU A 234 1.19 -4.95 -28.95
C LEU A 234 2.46 -4.12 -29.22
N LEU A 235 3.14 -4.40 -30.34
CA LEU A 235 4.33 -3.66 -30.74
C LEU A 235 4.02 -2.18 -30.96
N LEU A 236 2.90 -1.87 -31.65
CA LEU A 236 2.45 -0.49 -31.89
C LEU A 236 2.22 0.26 -30.56
N TRP A 237 1.49 -0.33 -29.62
CA TRP A 237 1.22 0.29 -28.32
C TRP A 237 2.49 0.46 -27.49
N THR A 238 3.40 -0.50 -27.53
CA THR A 238 4.70 -0.41 -26.85
C THR A 238 5.54 0.72 -27.47
N ALA A 239 5.62 0.78 -28.79
CA ALA A 239 6.32 1.86 -29.49
C ALA A 239 5.69 3.23 -29.18
N PHE A 240 4.35 3.31 -29.17
CA PHE A 240 3.64 4.55 -28.82
C PHE A 240 3.96 5.01 -27.40
N TYR A 241 4.01 4.11 -26.41
CA TYR A 241 4.45 4.44 -25.07
C TYR A 241 5.86 5.04 -25.03
N PHE A 242 6.81 4.43 -25.73
CA PHE A 242 8.19 4.94 -25.78
C PHE A 242 8.29 6.29 -26.51
N VAL A 243 7.54 6.48 -27.59
CA VAL A 243 7.47 7.77 -28.29
C VAL A 243 6.90 8.86 -27.38
N LEU A 244 5.82 8.57 -26.65
CA LEU A 244 5.26 9.51 -25.69
C LEU A 244 6.28 9.88 -24.61
N ALA A 245 7.01 8.90 -24.07
CA ALA A 245 7.96 9.10 -22.98
C ALA A 245 9.25 9.79 -23.42
N ALA A 246 9.78 9.45 -24.60
CA ALA A 246 11.08 9.91 -25.05
C ALA A 246 11.04 11.24 -25.82
N TYR A 247 9.94 11.52 -26.52
CA TYR A 247 9.83 12.66 -27.43
C TYR A 247 8.68 13.60 -27.10
N VAL A 248 7.47 13.06 -26.97
CA VAL A 248 6.26 13.90 -26.83
C VAL A 248 6.26 14.65 -25.51
N LEU A 249 6.48 13.96 -24.38
CA LEU A 249 6.49 14.61 -23.07
C LEU A 249 7.58 15.68 -22.92
N PRO A 250 8.86 15.45 -23.28
CA PRO A 250 9.89 16.48 -23.24
C PRO A 250 9.57 17.69 -24.12
N LEU A 251 9.08 17.46 -25.36
CA LEU A 251 8.71 18.53 -26.30
C LEU A 251 7.56 19.40 -25.74
N PHE A 252 6.48 18.76 -25.28
CA PHE A 252 5.35 19.49 -24.69
C PHE A 252 5.76 20.25 -23.43
N THR A 253 6.58 19.65 -22.58
CA THR A 253 7.11 20.33 -21.38
C THR A 253 7.92 21.57 -21.77
N GLN A 254 8.78 21.49 -22.78
CA GLN A 254 9.57 22.61 -23.25
C GLN A 254 8.68 23.74 -23.81
N ILE A 255 7.67 23.40 -24.62
CA ILE A 255 6.74 24.39 -25.20
C ILE A 255 5.94 25.08 -24.08
N LEU A 256 5.40 24.32 -23.14
CA LEU A 256 4.57 24.86 -22.06
C LEU A 256 5.37 25.72 -21.08
N THR A 257 6.60 25.32 -20.73
CA THR A 257 7.47 26.11 -19.83
C THR A 257 7.93 27.42 -20.47
N SER A 258 7.97 27.50 -21.80
CA SER A 258 8.28 28.76 -22.51
C SER A 258 7.06 29.68 -22.69
N SER A 259 5.83 29.15 -22.61
CA SER A 259 4.63 29.88 -22.99
C SER A 259 3.67 30.16 -21.82
N ILE A 260 3.72 29.37 -20.75
CA ILE A 260 2.81 29.45 -19.61
C ILE A 260 3.64 29.23 -18.35
N ASP A 261 3.37 30.00 -17.29
CA ASP A 261 3.96 29.77 -15.95
C ASP A 261 3.34 28.49 -15.36
N THR A 262 3.70 27.37 -15.98
CA THR A 262 3.22 26.03 -15.54
C THR A 262 4.07 25.60 -14.36
N GLY A 263 3.44 25.13 -13.30
CA GLY A 263 4.11 24.51 -12.12
C GLY A 263 4.89 23.24 -12.46
N VAL A 264 5.05 22.92 -13.75
CA VAL A 264 5.81 21.77 -14.25
C VAL A 264 7.29 22.10 -14.22
N THR A 265 7.88 21.80 -13.09
CA THR A 265 9.33 21.74 -12.98
C THR A 265 9.89 20.71 -13.96
N GLN A 266 11.08 20.98 -14.49
CA GLN A 266 11.76 20.21 -15.51
C GLN A 266 11.60 18.68 -15.33
N THR A 267 11.03 18.04 -16.34
CA THR A 267 10.93 16.58 -16.39
C THR A 267 12.33 15.99 -16.55
N ALA A 268 12.77 15.20 -15.56
CA ALA A 268 14.05 14.49 -15.66
C ALA A 268 14.04 13.56 -16.88
N SER A 269 15.11 13.54 -17.66
CA SER A 269 15.24 12.63 -18.80
C SER A 269 15.18 11.16 -18.36
N ILE A 270 14.82 10.26 -19.28
CA ILE A 270 14.80 8.82 -19.04
C ILE A 270 16.15 8.33 -18.50
N ALA A 271 17.25 8.81 -19.07
CA ALA A 271 18.61 8.45 -18.65
C ALA A 271 18.94 8.94 -17.22
N GLN A 272 18.58 10.19 -16.88
CA GLN A 272 18.75 10.74 -15.53
C GLN A 272 17.93 9.96 -14.50
N ARG A 273 16.72 9.55 -14.87
CA ARG A 273 15.87 8.72 -14.04
C ARG A 273 16.39 7.31 -13.83
N ALA A 274 16.93 6.67 -14.86
CA ALA A 274 17.55 5.35 -14.77
C ALA A 274 18.72 5.34 -13.77
N GLY A 275 19.53 6.41 -13.74
CA GLY A 275 20.71 6.55 -12.85
C GLY A 275 20.38 6.85 -11.37
N SER A 276 19.17 7.27 -11.00
CA SER A 276 18.82 7.75 -9.65
C SER A 276 18.42 6.65 -8.64
N GLY A 277 18.96 5.42 -8.75
CA GLY A 277 18.57 4.26 -7.93
C GLY A 277 19.39 4.00 -6.66
N HIS A 278 20.43 4.80 -6.40
CA HIS A 278 21.42 4.53 -5.35
C HIS A 278 20.85 4.48 -3.92
N GLU A 279 19.84 5.29 -3.59
CA GLU A 279 19.22 5.29 -2.27
C GLU A 279 18.57 3.93 -1.93
N ARG A 280 17.88 3.29 -2.89
CA ARG A 280 17.26 1.98 -2.66
C ARG A 280 18.28 0.88 -2.41
N LEU A 281 19.39 0.89 -3.14
CA LEU A 281 20.46 -0.08 -2.92
C LEU A 281 21.03 0.06 -1.50
N GLY A 282 21.24 1.29 -1.04
CA GLY A 282 21.67 1.56 0.34
C GLY A 282 20.66 1.05 1.37
N MET A 283 19.35 1.32 1.17
CA MET A 283 18.29 0.77 2.02
C MET A 283 18.31 -0.76 2.06
N TRP A 284 18.42 -1.41 0.89
CA TRP A 284 18.45 -2.87 0.80
C TRP A 284 19.68 -3.47 1.50
N MET A 285 20.85 -2.86 1.34
CA MET A 285 22.07 -3.30 2.04
C MET A 285 21.89 -3.21 3.56
N GLN A 286 21.34 -2.12 4.08
CA GLN A 286 21.06 -1.98 5.51
C GLN A 286 20.06 -3.05 6.00
N ILE A 287 18.99 -3.31 5.25
CA ILE A 287 18.02 -4.35 5.60
C ILE A 287 18.64 -5.76 5.56
N LEU A 288 19.53 -6.05 4.61
CA LEU A 288 20.26 -7.32 4.57
C LEU A 288 21.16 -7.50 5.82
N HIS A 289 21.82 -6.44 6.29
CA HIS A 289 22.54 -6.47 7.56
C HIS A 289 21.61 -6.73 8.75
N ALA A 290 20.45 -6.03 8.79
CA ALA A 290 19.46 -6.27 9.84
C ALA A 290 18.95 -7.72 9.85
N ILE A 291 18.69 -8.31 8.65
CA ILE A 291 18.32 -9.72 8.54
C ILE A 291 19.42 -10.64 9.06
N ALA A 292 20.70 -10.33 8.78
CA ALA A 292 21.84 -11.10 9.28
C ALA A 292 21.99 -11.01 10.81
N GLU A 293 21.61 -9.90 11.44
CA GLU A 293 21.61 -9.74 12.90
C GLU A 293 20.50 -10.57 13.59
N ARG A 294 19.31 -10.70 12.95
CA ARG A 294 18.18 -11.50 13.47
C ARG A 294 17.64 -12.50 12.44
N PRO A 295 18.42 -13.51 12.01
CA PRO A 295 18.08 -14.37 10.89
C PRO A 295 16.92 -15.34 11.15
N LEU A 296 16.65 -15.73 12.41
CA LEU A 296 15.68 -16.79 12.72
C LEU A 296 14.26 -16.28 12.86
N LEU A 297 14.04 -15.23 13.66
CA LEU A 297 12.70 -14.72 14.00
C LEU A 297 12.39 -13.35 13.38
N GLY A 298 13.42 -12.64 12.91
CA GLY A 298 13.27 -11.27 12.40
C GLY A 298 12.92 -10.26 13.50
N TYR A 299 12.31 -9.16 13.07
CA TYR A 299 11.96 -8.04 13.94
C TYR A 299 10.47 -7.96 14.28
N GLY A 300 9.65 -8.82 13.68
CA GLY A 300 8.20 -8.79 13.77
C GLY A 300 7.55 -8.06 12.59
N TRP A 301 6.30 -8.43 12.31
CA TRP A 301 5.54 -7.93 11.17
C TRP A 301 5.39 -6.39 11.20
N ASN A 302 5.68 -5.76 10.08
CA ASN A 302 5.58 -4.31 9.90
C ASN A 302 6.52 -3.46 10.79
N GLN A 303 7.63 -4.05 11.28
CA GLN A 303 8.61 -3.38 12.13
C GLN A 303 9.95 -3.08 11.42
N THR A 304 9.93 -2.81 10.11
CA THR A 304 11.14 -2.43 9.33
C THR A 304 11.84 -1.21 9.95
N SER A 305 11.11 -0.24 10.51
CA SER A 305 11.71 0.93 11.16
C SER A 305 12.57 0.56 12.37
N ILE A 306 12.16 -0.44 13.16
CA ILE A 306 12.94 -0.94 14.29
C ILE A 306 14.24 -1.56 13.78
N ALA A 307 14.15 -2.38 12.73
CA ALA A 307 15.33 -2.98 12.09
C ALA A 307 16.31 -1.90 11.59
N VAL A 308 15.82 -0.81 10.99
CA VAL A 308 16.64 0.33 10.54
C VAL A 308 17.37 1.02 11.69
N VAL A 309 16.68 1.24 12.82
CA VAL A 309 17.27 1.89 14.00
C VAL A 309 18.28 0.98 14.69
N GLU A 310 18.01 -0.33 14.77
CA GLU A 310 18.89 -1.27 15.42
C GLU A 310 20.18 -1.52 14.60
N SER A 311 20.07 -1.54 13.27
CA SER A 311 21.21 -1.69 12.35
C SER A 311 21.79 -0.34 11.88
N ILE A 312 21.67 0.72 12.68
CA ILE A 312 22.04 2.09 12.28
C ILE A 312 23.54 2.25 11.91
N GLN A 313 24.43 1.41 12.47
CA GLN A 313 25.85 1.40 12.13
C GLN A 313 26.11 1.08 10.66
N PHE A 314 25.23 0.33 9.99
CA PHE A 314 25.33 -0.03 8.58
C PHE A 314 24.59 0.93 7.65
N ASN A 315 24.03 2.03 8.19
CA ASN A 315 23.29 2.99 7.40
C ASN A 315 24.20 3.72 6.39
N THR A 316 23.86 3.59 5.11
CA THR A 316 24.50 4.30 4.00
C THR A 316 23.63 5.39 3.38
N VAL A 317 22.32 5.41 3.76
CA VAL A 317 21.33 6.39 3.26
C VAL A 317 20.84 7.25 4.41
N GLN A 318 20.80 8.58 4.18
CA GLN A 318 20.44 9.55 5.22
C GLN A 318 18.94 9.84 5.21
N VAL A 319 18.13 8.75 5.26
CA VAL A 319 16.67 8.81 5.23
C VAL A 319 16.10 7.74 6.16
N TRP A 320 15.16 8.13 7.00
CA TRP A 320 14.35 7.18 7.75
C TRP A 320 13.33 6.50 6.83
N PHE A 321 13.19 5.19 6.96
CA PHE A 321 12.19 4.42 6.22
C PHE A 321 11.57 3.33 7.08
N ASN A 322 10.33 2.98 6.79
CA ASN A 322 9.53 1.97 7.49
C ASN A 322 9.13 0.79 6.58
N SER A 323 9.71 0.69 5.40
CA SER A 323 9.59 -0.41 4.45
C SER A 323 10.88 -0.49 3.64
N ALA A 324 11.32 -1.68 3.31
CA ALA A 324 12.45 -1.91 2.41
C ALA A 324 12.17 -1.47 0.95
N HIS A 325 10.96 -1.01 0.66
CA HIS A 325 10.48 -0.79 -0.73
C HIS A 325 10.66 -2.04 -1.61
N ASN A 326 10.58 -3.20 -0.99
CA ASN A 326 10.65 -4.51 -1.61
C ASN A 326 9.97 -5.52 -0.70
N VAL A 327 8.85 -6.07 -1.14
CA VAL A 327 8.03 -6.97 -0.32
C VAL A 327 8.78 -8.23 0.12
N LEU A 328 9.74 -8.73 -0.67
CA LEU A 328 10.52 -9.92 -0.30
C LEU A 328 11.45 -9.61 0.88
N LEU A 329 12.15 -8.47 0.83
CA LEU A 329 12.99 -8.02 1.94
C LEU A 329 12.18 -7.67 3.18
N ASP A 330 11.02 -7.04 3.02
CA ASP A 330 10.11 -6.78 4.14
C ASP A 330 9.64 -8.10 4.79
N LEU A 331 9.27 -9.12 4.02
CA LEU A 331 8.88 -10.43 4.55
C LEU A 331 10.02 -11.13 5.29
N LEU A 332 11.27 -11.01 4.81
CA LEU A 332 12.44 -11.60 5.46
C LEU A 332 12.79 -10.86 6.76
N VAL A 333 12.81 -9.54 6.76
CA VAL A 333 13.15 -8.75 7.96
C VAL A 333 12.09 -8.87 9.05
N TRP A 334 10.81 -9.05 8.67
CA TRP A 334 9.72 -9.21 9.65
C TRP A 334 9.66 -10.60 10.27
N ASN A 335 9.99 -11.64 9.52
CA ASN A 335 9.72 -13.03 9.90
C ASN A 335 10.98 -13.88 10.08
N GLY A 336 12.16 -13.31 9.82
CA GLY A 336 13.38 -14.08 9.69
C GLY A 336 13.45 -14.88 8.38
N VAL A 337 14.60 -15.45 8.11
CA VAL A 337 14.87 -16.18 6.86
C VAL A 337 13.99 -17.44 6.71
N PRO A 338 13.85 -18.34 7.72
CA PRO A 338 13.10 -19.57 7.54
C PRO A 338 11.63 -19.34 7.20
N LEU A 339 10.92 -18.56 8.03
CA LEU A 339 9.50 -18.29 7.83
C LEU A 339 9.26 -17.36 6.64
N GLY A 340 10.12 -16.35 6.45
CA GLY A 340 10.04 -15.44 5.30
C GLY A 340 10.20 -16.18 3.97
N LEU A 341 11.19 -17.09 3.84
CA LEU A 341 11.35 -17.90 2.63
C LEU A 341 10.18 -18.87 2.41
N LEU A 342 9.64 -19.46 3.49
CA LEU A 342 8.46 -20.32 3.37
C LEU A 342 7.26 -19.55 2.78
N ILE A 343 6.98 -18.35 3.28
CA ILE A 343 5.91 -17.48 2.77
C ILE A 343 6.16 -17.13 1.30
N ILE A 344 7.36 -16.65 0.98
CA ILE A 344 7.75 -16.25 -0.38
C ILE A 344 7.60 -17.43 -1.35
N THR A 345 8.14 -18.60 -0.99
CA THR A 345 8.07 -19.81 -1.82
C THR A 345 6.63 -20.25 -2.04
N TYR A 346 5.81 -20.27 -0.98
CA TYR A 346 4.41 -20.64 -1.09
C TYR A 346 3.64 -19.70 -2.04
N VAL A 347 3.78 -18.40 -1.86
CA VAL A 347 3.12 -17.41 -2.71
C VAL A 347 3.59 -17.51 -4.15
N ALA A 348 4.90 -17.66 -4.38
CA ALA A 348 5.48 -17.81 -5.71
C ALA A 348 4.96 -19.08 -6.43
N LEU A 349 4.94 -20.21 -5.74
CA LEU A 349 4.41 -21.47 -6.28
C LEU A 349 2.92 -21.38 -6.59
N TRP A 350 2.15 -20.72 -5.72
CA TRP A 350 0.73 -20.52 -5.94
C TRP A 350 0.46 -19.59 -7.15
N LEU A 351 1.17 -18.48 -7.27
CA LEU A 351 1.09 -17.56 -8.42
C LEU A 351 1.50 -18.26 -9.72
N PHE A 352 2.57 -19.04 -9.69
CA PHE A 352 3.00 -19.85 -10.84
C PHE A 352 1.91 -20.84 -11.27
N TRP A 353 1.31 -21.53 -10.28
CA TRP A 353 0.20 -22.46 -10.54
C TRP A 353 -1.03 -21.73 -11.12
N LEU A 354 -1.39 -20.55 -10.60
CA LEU A 354 -2.45 -19.72 -11.15
C LEU A 354 -2.14 -19.32 -12.60
N SER A 355 -0.93 -18.88 -12.87
CA SER A 355 -0.48 -18.49 -14.22
C SER A 355 -0.52 -19.65 -15.21
N LYS A 356 -0.05 -20.85 -14.79
CA LYS A 356 -0.10 -22.05 -15.63
C LYS A 356 -1.52 -22.43 -16.01
N ASN A 357 -2.47 -22.27 -15.08
CA ASN A 357 -3.88 -22.62 -15.27
C ASN A 357 -4.71 -21.49 -15.90
N ALA A 358 -4.21 -20.26 -16.01
CA ALA A 358 -4.90 -19.16 -16.68
C ALA A 358 -4.99 -19.40 -18.20
N LYS A 359 -6.11 -19.97 -18.64
CA LYS A 359 -6.33 -20.41 -20.03
C LYS A 359 -7.32 -19.52 -20.78
N ASP A 360 -8.25 -18.87 -20.07
CA ASP A 360 -9.22 -17.97 -20.68
C ASP A 360 -8.76 -16.49 -20.61
N MET A 361 -9.31 -15.66 -21.48
CA MET A 361 -8.97 -14.24 -21.58
C MET A 361 -9.25 -13.49 -20.26
N THR A 362 -10.32 -13.86 -19.56
CA THR A 362 -10.71 -13.26 -18.29
C THR A 362 -9.62 -13.44 -17.23
N SER A 363 -9.16 -14.68 -17.05
CA SER A 363 -8.12 -15.01 -16.09
C SER A 363 -6.74 -14.49 -16.48
N MET A 364 -6.43 -14.49 -17.78
CA MET A 364 -5.16 -13.94 -18.28
C MET A 364 -5.04 -12.43 -17.99
N ILE A 365 -6.07 -11.65 -18.29
CA ILE A 365 -6.04 -10.21 -18.07
C ILE A 365 -6.14 -9.88 -16.56
N ALA A 366 -6.95 -10.61 -15.80
CA ALA A 366 -6.97 -10.47 -14.35
C ALA A 366 -5.58 -10.74 -13.73
N LEU A 367 -4.85 -11.74 -14.24
CA LEU A 367 -3.49 -12.03 -13.77
C LEU A 367 -2.48 -10.94 -14.17
N LEU A 368 -2.67 -10.28 -15.30
CA LEU A 368 -1.86 -9.09 -15.67
C LEU A 368 -2.11 -7.92 -14.72
N MET A 369 -3.37 -7.67 -14.32
CA MET A 369 -3.70 -6.65 -13.31
C MET A 369 -3.02 -6.99 -11.97
N VAL A 370 -3.09 -8.25 -11.55
CA VAL A 370 -2.38 -8.77 -10.37
C VAL A 370 -0.88 -8.55 -10.48
N SER A 371 -0.29 -8.91 -11.62
CA SER A 371 1.15 -8.79 -11.85
C SER A 371 1.64 -7.33 -11.80
N ALA A 372 0.85 -6.37 -12.30
CA ALA A 372 1.19 -4.95 -12.21
C ALA A 372 1.36 -4.49 -10.75
N ILE A 373 0.44 -4.91 -9.85
CA ILE A 373 0.50 -4.58 -8.43
C ILE A 373 1.67 -5.30 -7.74
N LEU A 374 1.89 -6.58 -8.06
CA LEU A 374 2.97 -7.37 -7.46
C LEU A 374 4.37 -6.91 -7.90
N ILE A 375 4.55 -6.55 -9.17
CA ILE A 375 5.81 -5.96 -9.66
C ILE A 375 6.07 -4.62 -8.95
N HIS A 376 5.03 -3.81 -8.76
CA HIS A 376 5.15 -2.60 -7.96
C HIS A 376 5.56 -2.91 -6.52
N ALA A 377 5.04 -3.97 -5.91
CA ALA A 377 5.39 -4.39 -4.55
C ALA A 377 6.86 -4.87 -4.40
N LEU A 378 7.53 -5.25 -5.50
CA LEU A 378 8.97 -5.55 -5.52
C LEU A 378 9.84 -4.27 -5.51
N LEU A 379 9.26 -3.11 -5.78
CA LEU A 379 9.98 -1.84 -5.94
C LEU A 379 9.50 -0.75 -4.95
N GLU A 380 8.34 -0.94 -4.34
CA GLU A 380 7.63 -0.03 -3.43
C GLU A 380 6.74 -0.86 -2.48
N PHE A 381 5.70 -0.27 -1.93
CA PHE A 381 4.81 -0.94 -0.96
C PHE A 381 3.30 -0.75 -1.23
N PRO A 382 2.78 -0.95 -2.47
CA PRO A 382 1.35 -0.80 -2.76
C PRO A 382 0.48 -1.78 -1.95
N GLN A 383 1.01 -2.93 -1.57
CA GLN A 383 0.33 -3.93 -0.74
C GLN A 383 0.00 -3.44 0.68
N ARG A 384 0.57 -2.32 1.11
CA ARG A 384 0.23 -1.69 2.41
C ARG A 384 -1.03 -0.82 2.35
N TYR A 385 -1.58 -0.59 1.16
CA TYR A 385 -2.80 0.18 0.95
C TYR A 385 -3.97 -0.75 0.63
N ALA A 386 -5.07 -0.67 1.40
CA ALA A 386 -6.24 -1.53 1.21
C ALA A 386 -6.86 -1.36 -0.18
N TYR A 387 -6.81 -0.16 -0.75
CA TYR A 387 -7.33 0.12 -2.09
C TYR A 387 -6.54 -0.54 -3.25
N PHE A 388 -5.36 -1.14 -2.97
CA PHE A 388 -4.66 -2.08 -3.85
C PHE A 388 -4.77 -3.52 -3.36
N LEU A 389 -4.58 -3.74 -2.06
CA LEU A 389 -4.50 -5.07 -1.47
C LEU A 389 -5.81 -5.85 -1.61
N LEU A 390 -6.95 -5.20 -1.32
CA LEU A 390 -8.24 -5.90 -1.31
C LEU A 390 -8.74 -6.23 -2.73
N PRO A 391 -8.67 -5.33 -3.73
CA PRO A 391 -8.90 -5.68 -5.13
C PRO A 391 -7.95 -6.75 -5.67
N LEU A 392 -6.66 -6.71 -5.27
CA LEU A 392 -5.68 -7.75 -5.60
C LEU A 392 -6.15 -9.13 -5.12
N GLY A 393 -6.60 -9.22 -3.85
CA GLY A 393 -7.15 -10.46 -3.29
C GLY A 393 -8.37 -10.95 -4.08
N PHE A 394 -9.29 -10.05 -4.40
CA PHE A 394 -10.48 -10.38 -5.19
C PHE A 394 -10.12 -10.93 -6.58
N LEU A 395 -9.20 -10.29 -7.31
CA LEU A 395 -8.74 -10.75 -8.62
C LEU A 395 -8.02 -12.10 -8.55
N LEU A 396 -7.22 -12.35 -7.53
CA LEU A 396 -6.56 -13.64 -7.30
C LEU A 396 -7.60 -14.77 -7.10
N GLY A 397 -8.66 -14.50 -6.32
CA GLY A 397 -9.79 -15.42 -6.15
C GLY A 397 -10.53 -15.69 -7.45
N LEU A 398 -10.78 -14.64 -8.24
CA LEU A 398 -11.40 -14.74 -9.57
C LEU A 398 -10.59 -15.63 -10.51
N VAL A 399 -9.26 -15.43 -10.56
CA VAL A 399 -8.37 -16.28 -11.35
C VAL A 399 -8.39 -17.72 -10.88
N GLN A 400 -8.36 -17.96 -9.57
CA GLN A 400 -8.38 -19.30 -9.01
C GLN A 400 -9.67 -20.07 -9.37
N ALA A 401 -10.80 -19.37 -9.48
CA ALA A 401 -12.12 -19.97 -9.77
C ALA A 401 -12.22 -20.62 -11.16
N GLN A 402 -11.32 -20.31 -12.09
CA GLN A 402 -11.30 -20.98 -13.39
C GLN A 402 -10.88 -22.47 -13.33
N THR A 403 -10.14 -22.85 -12.27
CA THR A 403 -9.68 -24.23 -12.12
C THR A 403 -10.83 -25.11 -11.62
N PRO A 404 -11.32 -26.07 -12.43
CA PRO A 404 -12.46 -26.88 -12.03
C PRO A 404 -12.07 -27.86 -10.91
N ASN A 405 -13.09 -28.28 -10.13
CA ASN A 405 -13.01 -29.38 -9.17
C ASN A 405 -11.92 -29.24 -8.10
N LEU A 406 -11.57 -28.01 -7.71
CA LEU A 406 -10.69 -27.81 -6.56
C LEU A 406 -11.31 -28.38 -5.30
N LYS A 407 -10.57 -29.22 -4.59
CA LYS A 407 -10.97 -29.69 -3.25
C LYS A 407 -11.17 -28.47 -2.35
N SER A 408 -12.34 -28.37 -1.74
CA SER A 408 -12.74 -27.23 -0.92
C SER A 408 -13.45 -27.68 0.35
N ILE A 409 -13.36 -26.88 1.39
CA ILE A 409 -14.17 -26.98 2.61
C ILE A 409 -15.35 -26.03 2.45
N VAL A 410 -16.53 -26.49 2.82
CA VAL A 410 -17.75 -25.66 2.82
C VAL A 410 -17.90 -25.02 4.18
N LEU A 411 -17.85 -23.70 4.23
CA LEU A 411 -18.10 -22.92 5.43
C LEU A 411 -19.58 -22.55 5.52
N ASN A 412 -20.19 -22.83 6.67
CA ASN A 412 -21.60 -22.55 6.90
C ASN A 412 -21.87 -21.03 6.91
N LYS A 413 -23.04 -20.64 6.38
CA LYS A 413 -23.51 -19.25 6.37
C LYS A 413 -23.50 -18.58 7.75
N ASN A 414 -23.74 -19.32 8.84
CA ASN A 414 -23.72 -18.75 10.19
C ASN A 414 -22.30 -18.28 10.60
N VAL A 415 -21.26 -19.01 10.18
CA VAL A 415 -19.86 -18.58 10.40
C VAL A 415 -19.58 -17.30 9.62
N ILE A 416 -20.10 -17.20 8.39
CA ILE A 416 -19.95 -15.97 7.58
C ILE A 416 -20.69 -14.79 8.24
N ARG A 417 -21.87 -15.02 8.82
CA ARG A 417 -22.58 -13.98 9.59
C ARG A 417 -21.78 -13.51 10.79
N CYS A 418 -21.17 -14.43 11.54
CA CYS A 418 -20.30 -14.10 12.67
C CYS A 418 -19.07 -13.31 12.20
N ILE A 419 -18.39 -13.75 11.15
CA ILE A 419 -17.24 -13.03 10.57
C ILE A 419 -17.65 -11.63 10.11
N GLY A 420 -18.76 -11.51 9.37
CA GLY A 420 -19.26 -10.23 8.88
C GLY A 420 -19.65 -9.27 10.01
N LEU A 421 -20.31 -9.78 11.06
CA LEU A 421 -20.67 -8.98 12.23
C LEU A 421 -19.41 -8.51 13.00
N MET A 422 -18.46 -9.40 13.25
CA MET A 422 -17.20 -9.05 13.91
C MET A 422 -16.40 -8.03 13.09
N ALA A 423 -16.31 -8.23 11.79
CA ALA A 423 -15.63 -7.30 10.90
C ALA A 423 -16.31 -5.92 10.87
N LEU A 424 -17.65 -5.88 10.91
CA LEU A 424 -18.39 -4.61 11.02
C LEU A 424 -18.15 -3.92 12.36
N ILE A 425 -18.16 -4.64 13.47
CA ILE A 425 -17.86 -4.08 14.80
C ILE A 425 -16.46 -3.50 14.82
N VAL A 426 -15.45 -4.24 14.37
CA VAL A 426 -14.05 -3.79 14.29
C VAL A 426 -13.93 -2.56 13.40
N PHE A 427 -14.59 -2.54 12.25
CA PHE A 427 -14.62 -1.40 11.34
C PHE A 427 -15.16 -0.13 12.01
N LEU A 428 -16.28 -0.23 12.70
CA LEU A 428 -16.90 0.90 13.43
C LEU A 428 -16.02 1.37 14.59
N LEU A 429 -15.37 0.45 15.32
CA LEU A 429 -14.46 0.80 16.40
C LEU A 429 -13.20 1.49 15.88
N ILE A 430 -12.61 1.04 14.78
CA ILE A 430 -11.46 1.70 14.15
C ILE A 430 -11.83 3.11 13.68
N TRP A 431 -12.99 3.26 13.04
CA TRP A 431 -13.48 4.57 12.62
C TRP A 431 -13.68 5.51 13.81
N ARG A 432 -14.35 5.03 14.88
CA ARG A 432 -14.55 5.78 16.13
C ARG A 432 -13.22 6.20 16.76
N ASP A 433 -12.29 5.25 16.92
CA ASP A 433 -11.01 5.50 17.58
C ASP A 433 -10.17 6.52 16.81
N TYR A 434 -10.15 6.42 15.48
CA TYR A 434 -9.43 7.39 14.66
C TYR A 434 -10.09 8.78 14.72
N LYS A 435 -11.41 8.84 14.74
CA LYS A 435 -12.15 10.10 14.91
C LYS A 435 -11.84 10.77 16.25
N LEU A 436 -11.89 10.00 17.34
CA LEU A 436 -11.48 10.49 18.67
C LEU A 436 -10.04 11.03 18.65
N PHE A 437 -9.11 10.32 18.00
CA PHE A 437 -7.75 10.80 17.87
C PHE A 437 -7.68 12.11 17.09
N GLN A 438 -8.35 12.22 15.94
CA GLN A 438 -8.33 13.44 15.11
C GLN A 438 -8.90 14.66 15.86
N ASP A 439 -10.02 14.50 16.53
CA ASP A 439 -10.70 15.58 17.24
C ASP A 439 -9.86 16.10 18.42
N ASN A 440 -9.11 15.22 19.09
CA ASN A 440 -8.35 15.56 20.29
C ASN A 440 -6.85 15.86 20.04
N SER A 441 -6.27 15.36 18.96
CA SER A 441 -4.85 15.56 18.66
C SER A 441 -4.45 17.04 18.59
N ARG A 442 -5.31 17.90 18.04
CA ARG A 442 -5.08 19.35 17.95
C ARG A 442 -5.01 20.02 19.30
N LEU A 443 -5.79 19.56 20.29
CA LEU A 443 -5.82 20.10 21.66
C LEU A 443 -4.54 19.73 22.39
N VAL A 444 -4.11 18.47 22.29
CA VAL A 444 -2.85 17.99 22.88
C VAL A 444 -1.65 18.71 22.27
N PHE A 445 -1.59 18.89 20.95
CA PHE A 445 -0.52 19.64 20.28
C PHE A 445 -0.45 21.11 20.71
N LYS A 446 -1.57 21.72 21.10
CA LYS A 446 -1.62 23.10 21.60
C LYS A 446 -1.27 23.20 23.10
N GLY A 447 -0.94 22.08 23.76
CA GLY A 447 -0.54 22.02 25.16
C GLY A 447 -1.63 22.48 26.16
N LYS A 448 -2.91 22.36 25.75
CA LYS A 448 -4.00 22.97 26.54
C LYS A 448 -4.44 22.11 27.72
N GLN A 449 -4.32 20.78 27.66
CA GLN A 449 -4.75 19.86 28.73
C GLN A 449 -4.06 18.50 28.64
N PRO A 450 -3.91 17.76 29.76
CA PRO A 450 -3.49 16.35 29.74
C PRO A 450 -4.44 15.48 28.91
N THR A 451 -3.92 14.40 28.35
CA THR A 451 -4.68 13.49 27.47
C THR A 451 -5.90 12.89 28.18
N GLU A 452 -5.77 12.58 29.47
CA GLU A 452 -6.87 12.02 30.29
C GLU A 452 -8.03 12.99 30.43
N GLU A 453 -7.77 14.29 30.63
CA GLU A 453 -8.80 15.32 30.70
C GLU A 453 -9.47 15.56 29.34
N ILE A 454 -8.69 15.50 28.22
CA ILE A 454 -9.20 15.70 26.87
C ILE A 454 -10.09 14.55 26.44
N LEU A 455 -9.68 13.31 26.67
CA LEU A 455 -10.43 12.12 26.28
C LEU A 455 -11.58 11.83 27.27
N GLY A 456 -11.48 12.30 28.51
CA GLY A 456 -12.46 12.05 29.56
C GLY A 456 -12.70 10.55 29.75
N SER A 457 -13.98 10.13 29.73
CA SER A 457 -14.36 8.71 29.76
C SER A 457 -14.17 7.97 28.43
N SER A 458 -13.85 8.68 27.35
CA SER A 458 -13.72 8.09 26.00
C SER A 458 -12.32 7.54 25.79
N LYS A 459 -12.16 6.21 25.88
CA LYS A 459 -10.89 5.52 25.61
C LYS A 459 -10.79 5.06 24.16
N ILE A 460 -9.58 5.13 23.59
CA ILE A 460 -9.24 4.47 22.33
C ILE A 460 -9.11 2.97 22.61
N LEU A 461 -9.89 2.13 21.91
CA LEU A 461 -10.03 0.71 22.21
C LEU A 461 -9.12 -0.19 21.38
N ILE A 462 -9.08 0.04 20.05
CA ILE A 462 -8.33 -0.78 19.09
C ILE A 462 -7.04 -0.08 18.68
N LEU A 463 -7.10 1.20 18.35
CA LEU A 463 -5.95 1.97 17.86
C LEU A 463 -5.08 2.49 19.01
N THR A 464 -4.69 1.62 19.93
CA THR A 464 -3.93 1.98 21.14
C THR A 464 -2.61 2.69 20.85
N GLN A 465 -2.01 2.45 19.69
CA GLN A 465 -0.84 3.21 19.22
C GLN A 465 -1.11 4.72 19.10
N PHE A 466 -2.34 5.13 18.80
CA PHE A 466 -2.69 6.55 18.75
C PHE A 466 -2.90 7.13 20.15
N GLN A 467 -3.42 6.35 21.11
CA GLN A 467 -3.45 6.74 22.52
C GLN A 467 -2.03 6.99 23.03
N LYS A 468 -1.13 6.02 22.87
CA LYS A 468 0.29 6.15 23.24
C LYS A 468 0.96 7.36 22.58
N ARG A 469 0.55 7.70 21.36
CA ARG A 469 1.06 8.90 20.67
C ARG A 469 0.58 10.18 21.30
N LEU A 470 -0.68 10.28 21.74
CA LEU A 470 -1.20 11.45 22.47
C LEU A 470 -0.47 11.60 23.80
N ASP A 471 -0.32 10.50 24.55
CA ASP A 471 0.40 10.48 25.83
C ASP A 471 1.87 10.89 25.66
N TRP A 472 2.51 10.40 24.60
CA TRP A 472 3.87 10.80 24.23
C TRP A 472 4.00 12.29 23.93
N ILE A 473 3.05 12.87 23.22
CA ILE A 473 3.07 14.30 22.89
C ILE A 473 2.90 15.13 24.16
N ALA A 474 2.01 14.74 25.06
CA ALA A 474 1.75 15.40 26.33
C ALA A 474 2.88 15.22 27.37
N LEU A 475 3.63 14.12 27.29
CA LEU A 475 4.67 13.79 28.27
C LEU A 475 5.75 14.88 28.33
N ASN A 476 6.06 15.36 29.54
CA ASN A 476 7.22 16.22 29.76
C ASN A 476 8.52 15.38 29.71
N PRO A 477 9.51 15.74 28.90
CA PRO A 477 10.78 15.01 28.85
C PRO A 477 11.58 15.03 30.15
N LYS A 478 11.21 15.90 31.11
CA LYS A 478 11.77 15.98 32.47
C LYS A 478 10.95 15.13 33.47
N THR A 479 10.42 13.99 33.05
CA THR A 479 9.69 13.05 33.92
C THR A 479 10.58 11.90 34.33
N LYS A 480 10.60 11.58 35.63
CA LYS A 480 11.24 10.33 36.11
C LYS A 480 10.34 9.15 35.78
N MET A 481 10.93 8.10 35.21
CA MET A 481 10.21 6.92 34.77
C MET A 481 10.95 5.63 35.17
N SER A 482 10.20 4.54 35.25
CA SER A 482 10.77 3.21 35.45
C SER A 482 11.59 2.76 34.21
N GLU A 483 12.52 1.84 34.39
CA GLU A 483 13.27 1.24 33.28
C GLU A 483 12.35 0.55 32.27
N HIS A 484 11.31 -0.10 32.76
CA HIS A 484 10.30 -0.75 31.93
C HIS A 484 9.57 0.26 31.05
N ASP A 485 9.10 1.38 31.60
CA ASP A 485 8.37 2.41 30.83
C ASP A 485 9.28 3.09 29.81
N LEU A 486 10.53 3.39 30.20
CA LEU A 486 11.54 3.91 29.27
C LEU A 486 11.75 2.93 28.09
N SER A 487 11.88 1.63 28.36
CA SER A 487 12.03 0.63 27.31
C SER A 487 10.84 0.59 26.35
N LEU A 488 9.61 0.59 26.88
CA LEU A 488 8.38 0.64 26.04
C LEU A 488 8.31 1.87 25.15
N LEU A 489 8.68 3.04 25.71
CA LEU A 489 8.77 4.28 24.93
C LEU A 489 9.87 4.21 23.88
N GLY A 490 11.00 3.56 24.20
CA GLY A 490 12.09 3.32 23.25
C GLY A 490 11.61 2.52 22.03
N GLU A 491 10.85 1.46 22.24
CA GLU A 491 10.26 0.68 21.13
C GLU A 491 9.30 1.52 20.26
N MET A 492 8.46 2.34 20.90
CA MET A 492 7.59 3.28 20.17
C MET A 492 8.40 4.28 19.34
N VAL A 493 9.49 4.83 19.91
CA VAL A 493 10.38 5.78 19.22
C VAL A 493 11.12 5.12 18.06
N LYS A 494 11.63 3.89 18.22
CA LYS A 494 12.25 3.11 17.13
C LYS A 494 11.26 2.85 16.00
N ASN A 495 10.01 2.52 16.32
CA ASN A 495 8.98 2.28 15.31
C ASN A 495 8.65 3.54 14.49
N LYS A 496 8.82 4.73 15.06
CA LYS A 496 8.63 6.02 14.39
C LYS A 496 9.76 7.00 14.74
N ALA A 497 10.96 6.71 14.23
CA ALA A 497 12.19 7.43 14.55
C ALA A 497 12.28 8.80 13.84
N THR A 498 11.30 9.70 14.07
CA THR A 498 11.33 11.09 13.59
C THR A 498 12.31 11.94 14.40
N PRO A 499 12.83 13.07 13.86
CA PRO A 499 13.70 13.96 14.62
C PRO A 499 13.08 14.41 15.95
N TYR A 500 11.78 14.73 15.97
CA TYR A 500 11.06 15.09 17.18
C TYR A 500 11.08 13.97 18.23
N ASN A 501 10.73 12.74 17.81
CA ASN A 501 10.68 11.61 18.75
C ASN A 501 12.08 11.25 19.28
N LEU A 502 13.09 11.26 18.42
CA LEU A 502 14.47 10.97 18.81
C LEU A 502 15.01 12.01 19.80
N LYS A 503 14.83 13.31 19.54
CA LYS A 503 15.26 14.38 20.44
C LYS A 503 14.59 14.30 21.79
N LYS A 504 13.25 14.19 21.80
CA LYS A 504 12.46 14.14 23.04
C LYS A 504 12.82 12.91 23.89
N TYR A 505 13.03 11.75 23.26
CA TYR A 505 13.43 10.55 23.96
C TYR A 505 14.87 10.64 24.50
N THR A 506 15.79 11.25 23.76
CA THR A 506 17.14 11.53 24.23
C THR A 506 17.11 12.45 25.48
N GLN A 507 16.28 13.51 25.48
CA GLN A 507 16.10 14.37 26.65
C GLN A 507 15.59 13.57 27.87
N LEU A 508 14.57 12.72 27.65
CA LEU A 508 14.01 11.86 28.68
C LEU A 508 15.05 10.89 29.26
N LEU A 509 15.88 10.26 28.40
CA LEU A 509 16.95 9.37 28.82
C LEU A 509 18.01 10.08 29.65
N VAL A 510 18.45 11.26 29.24
CA VAL A 510 19.42 12.08 29.99
C VAL A 510 18.87 12.46 31.35
N TYR A 511 17.60 12.89 31.44
CA TYR A 511 16.94 13.22 32.69
C TYR A 511 16.86 12.01 33.64
N ASN A 512 16.71 10.80 33.09
CA ASN A 512 16.69 9.53 33.83
C ASN A 512 18.08 8.88 33.97
N GLN A 513 19.17 9.63 33.76
CA GLN A 513 20.56 9.19 33.95
C GLN A 513 21.00 8.03 33.05
N LYS A 514 20.37 7.85 31.87
CA LYS A 514 20.68 6.84 30.86
C LYS A 514 21.53 7.42 29.70
N SER A 515 22.66 8.06 30.04
CA SER A 515 23.49 8.78 29.06
C SER A 515 24.03 7.91 27.91
N LYS A 516 24.42 6.64 28.18
CA LYS A 516 24.89 5.73 27.13
C LYS A 516 23.78 5.40 26.09
N GLU A 517 22.56 5.21 26.57
CA GLU A 517 21.43 5.00 25.64
C GLU A 517 21.10 6.27 24.88
N ALA A 518 21.17 7.44 25.52
CA ALA A 518 20.97 8.73 24.88
C ALA A 518 21.95 8.95 23.72
N GLU A 519 23.24 8.63 23.88
CA GLU A 519 24.26 8.72 22.82
C GLU A 519 23.90 7.86 21.60
N ARG A 520 23.34 6.66 21.82
CA ARG A 520 22.87 5.80 20.72
C ARG A 520 21.78 6.49 19.90
N TYR A 521 20.81 7.14 20.54
CA TYR A 521 19.73 7.85 19.82
C TYR A 521 20.22 9.15 19.16
N LEU A 522 21.25 9.80 19.70
CA LEU A 522 21.94 10.91 19.02
C LEU A 522 22.66 10.43 17.76
N LEU A 523 23.30 9.24 17.81
CA LEU A 523 23.89 8.62 16.61
C LEU A 523 22.81 8.34 15.55
N VAL A 524 21.64 7.81 15.95
CA VAL A 524 20.50 7.57 15.04
C VAL A 524 20.08 8.90 14.40
N LEU A 525 19.93 9.96 15.18
CA LEU A 525 19.55 11.29 14.69
C LEU A 525 20.59 11.84 13.67
N GLN A 526 21.88 11.70 13.99
CA GLN A 526 22.96 12.12 13.09
C GLN A 526 22.98 11.32 11.79
N ARG A 527 22.83 9.99 11.86
CA ARG A 527 22.90 9.11 10.69
C ARG A 527 21.69 9.27 9.76
N LEU A 528 20.49 9.37 10.32
CA LEU A 528 19.25 9.46 9.51
C LEU A 528 18.95 10.88 9.01
N TYR A 529 19.37 11.93 9.75
CA TYR A 529 18.91 13.30 9.49
C TYR A 529 20.02 14.34 9.37
N LYS A 530 21.29 13.94 9.43
CA LYS A 530 22.46 14.84 9.45
C LYS A 530 22.46 15.86 10.61
N GLN A 531 21.64 15.65 11.63
CA GLN A 531 21.57 16.55 12.77
C GLN A 531 22.62 16.15 13.80
N LYS A 532 23.64 16.98 13.97
CA LYS A 532 24.67 16.83 14.99
C LYS A 532 24.26 17.62 16.22
N ILE A 533 23.81 16.93 17.24
CA ILE A 533 23.47 17.48 18.56
C ILE A 533 24.36 16.76 19.56
N SER A 534 25.06 17.51 20.39
CA SER A 534 25.91 16.94 21.45
C SER A 534 25.08 16.57 22.68
N LEU A 535 25.60 15.65 23.48
CA LEU A 535 24.97 15.30 24.76
C LEU A 535 24.92 16.52 25.69
N ALA A 536 25.96 17.38 25.65
CA ALA A 536 26.00 18.61 26.43
C ALA A 536 24.86 19.57 26.11
N GLU A 537 24.52 19.77 24.82
CA GLU A 537 23.37 20.58 24.41
C GLU A 537 22.05 20.01 24.92
N ILE A 538 21.89 18.67 24.96
CA ILE A 538 20.68 18.04 25.53
C ILE A 538 20.60 18.25 27.04
N VAL A 539 21.73 18.15 27.76
CA VAL A 539 21.81 18.44 29.20
C VAL A 539 21.44 19.89 29.48
N GLU A 540 21.95 20.82 28.68
CA GLU A 540 21.61 22.24 28.81
C GLU A 540 20.10 22.49 28.59
N LEU A 541 19.48 21.85 27.59
CA LEU A 541 18.03 21.90 27.36
C LEU A 541 17.21 21.34 28.55
N ASN A 542 17.75 20.37 29.26
CA ASN A 542 17.12 19.82 30.46
C ASN A 542 17.28 20.76 31.67
N ASN A 543 18.29 21.60 31.70
CA ASN A 543 18.55 22.53 32.79
C ASN A 543 17.75 23.87 32.64
N ARG A 544 17.38 24.20 31.40
CA ARG A 544 16.45 25.29 31.10
C ARG A 544 14.98 24.87 31.36
#